data_dc9d8daf7798f8d1bde1bc838c18b44b
#
_entry.id   dc9d8daf7798f8d1bde1bc838c18b44b
#
_cell.length_a   1.000
_cell.length_b   1.000
_cell.length_c   1.000
_cell.angle_alpha   90.00
_cell.angle_beta   90.00
_cell.angle_gamma   90.00
#
_symmetry.space_group_name_H-M   'P 1'
#
loop_
_entity.id
_entity.type
_entity.pdbx_description
1 polymer ?
#
loop_
_entity_poly.entity_id
_entity_poly.type
_entity_poly.pdbx_seq_one_letter_code
_entity_poly.pdbx_strand_id
1 'polypeptide(L)'
;KPQPSSNANLADLTVDGKTVDGFSADTTKYAGALAGDAASYPTVEATAADAKATVQVEQASAENNGVATVTVTAEDGTAKTYTVTFGELPQLAELAVEVTKDSYQVGDKFNAADVKVSAIYKVGDTETLRKLIDPTDGDLKFTGFDSATAGTRTITVSYRGVNATFEVTVTATEVTPGPGEQKP
;
A
#
# COMPACT_ATOMS: atom_id res chain seq x y z
N LYS A 1 -22.70 52.45 1.41
CA LYS A 1 -22.19 51.20 0.80
C LYS A 1 -22.30 50.07 1.80
N PRO A 2 -22.79 48.85 1.43
CA PRO A 2 -22.71 47.71 2.33
C PRO A 2 -21.26 47.47 2.70
N GLN A 3 -21.01 47.11 3.97
CA GLN A 3 -19.66 46.76 4.43
C GLN A 3 -19.29 45.38 3.86
N PRO A 4 -18.06 45.18 3.36
CA PRO A 4 -17.60 43.88 2.95
C PRO A 4 -17.70 42.86 4.09
N SER A 5 -18.05 41.62 3.75
CA SER A 5 -18.13 40.51 4.73
C SER A 5 -16.75 40.10 5.21
N SER A 6 -16.61 39.87 6.52
CA SER A 6 -15.41 39.33 7.15
C SER A 6 -15.51 37.81 7.39
N ASN A 7 -16.56 37.15 6.87
CA ASN A 7 -16.79 35.72 7.11
C ASN A 7 -15.87 34.84 6.25
N ALA A 8 -14.79 34.38 6.85
CA ALA A 8 -13.82 33.43 6.27
C ALA A 8 -14.03 31.99 6.77
N ASN A 9 -15.24 31.62 7.20
CA ASN A 9 -15.54 30.26 7.65
C ASN A 9 -15.83 29.32 6.46
N LEU A 10 -15.55 28.02 6.66
CA LEU A 10 -16.06 26.97 5.80
C LEU A 10 -17.50 26.59 6.20
N ALA A 11 -18.32 26.27 5.20
CA ALA A 11 -19.58 25.56 5.36
C ALA A 11 -19.37 24.05 5.38
N ASP A 12 -18.39 23.55 4.63
CA ASP A 12 -18.04 22.13 4.55
C ASP A 12 -16.56 21.93 4.20
N LEU A 13 -16.00 20.82 4.68
CA LEU A 13 -14.65 20.34 4.39
C LEU A 13 -14.75 18.84 4.16
N THR A 14 -14.35 18.38 2.98
CA THR A 14 -14.49 16.98 2.60
C THR A 14 -13.16 16.33 2.25
N VAL A 15 -13.08 15.02 2.47
CA VAL A 15 -12.00 14.13 2.05
C VAL A 15 -12.63 13.04 1.20
N ASP A 16 -12.21 12.93 -0.06
CA ASP A 16 -12.80 12.05 -1.08
C ASP A 16 -14.33 12.17 -1.16
N GLY A 17 -14.83 13.41 -1.08
CA GLY A 17 -16.26 13.74 -1.17
C GLY A 17 -17.07 13.47 0.12
N LYS A 18 -16.43 13.01 1.20
CA LYS A 18 -17.09 12.80 2.50
C LYS A 18 -16.66 13.90 3.48
N THR A 19 -17.64 14.54 4.13
CA THR A 19 -17.37 15.53 5.18
C THR A 19 -16.49 14.93 6.27
N VAL A 20 -15.46 15.68 6.69
CA VAL A 20 -14.56 15.25 7.77
C VAL A 20 -15.32 15.06 9.08
N ASP A 21 -14.96 14.01 9.82
CA ASP A 21 -15.65 13.70 11.07
C ASP A 21 -15.47 14.85 12.09
N GLY A 22 -16.58 15.26 12.70
CA GLY A 22 -16.61 16.36 13.66
C GLY A 22 -16.34 17.73 13.03
N PHE A 23 -16.66 17.93 11.75
CA PHE A 23 -16.51 19.23 11.09
C PHE A 23 -17.20 20.35 11.87
N SER A 24 -16.48 21.44 12.09
CA SER A 24 -16.97 22.68 12.65
C SER A 24 -16.21 23.84 12.03
N ALA A 25 -16.90 24.93 11.69
CA ALA A 25 -16.28 26.13 11.14
C ALA A 25 -15.22 26.77 12.08
N ASP A 26 -15.27 26.46 13.38
CA ASP A 26 -14.32 26.97 14.38
C ASP A 26 -13.10 26.05 14.57
N THR A 27 -13.19 24.81 14.13
CA THR A 27 -12.07 23.86 14.17
C THR A 27 -11.24 23.99 12.89
N THR A 28 -9.96 24.29 13.05
CA THR A 28 -9.05 24.56 11.91
C THR A 28 -8.04 23.46 11.64
N LYS A 29 -8.00 22.39 12.44
CA LYS A 29 -7.06 21.27 12.30
C LYS A 29 -7.80 19.94 12.40
N TYR A 30 -7.62 19.13 11.38
CA TYR A 30 -8.20 17.80 11.27
C TYR A 30 -7.13 16.75 11.01
N ALA A 31 -7.35 15.54 11.50
CA ALA A 31 -6.57 14.37 11.13
C ALA A 31 -7.29 13.64 9.99
N GLY A 32 -6.59 13.38 8.92
CA GLY A 32 -7.02 12.48 7.85
C GLY A 32 -6.53 11.06 8.11
N ALA A 33 -7.16 10.09 7.46
CA ALA A 33 -6.74 8.69 7.52
C ALA A 33 -6.22 8.25 6.15
N LEU A 34 -5.18 7.39 6.16
CA LEU A 34 -4.67 6.68 4.99
C LEU A 34 -4.96 5.18 5.13
N ALA A 35 -5.29 4.53 4.02
CA ALA A 35 -5.27 3.08 3.97
C ALA A 35 -3.83 2.57 4.18
N GLY A 36 -3.66 1.38 4.78
CA GLY A 36 -2.33 0.83 5.09
C GLY A 36 -1.47 0.51 3.85
N ASP A 37 -2.06 0.50 2.65
CA ASP A 37 -1.42 0.35 1.33
C ASP A 37 -1.75 1.54 0.39
N ALA A 38 -2.10 2.71 0.93
CA ALA A 38 -2.44 3.89 0.15
C ALA A 38 -1.28 4.28 -0.80
N ALA A 39 -1.59 4.39 -2.09
CA ALA A 39 -0.62 4.78 -3.12
C ALA A 39 -0.63 6.30 -3.40
N SER A 40 -1.65 7.00 -2.93
CA SER A 40 -1.84 8.44 -3.10
C SER A 40 -2.60 9.03 -1.93
N TYR A 41 -2.47 10.34 -1.76
CA TYR A 41 -3.28 11.07 -0.77
C TYR A 41 -4.73 11.21 -1.24
N PRO A 42 -5.69 11.18 -0.30
CA PRO A 42 -7.08 11.51 -0.58
C PRO A 42 -7.22 12.95 -1.05
N THR A 43 -8.24 13.23 -1.87
CA THR A 43 -8.55 14.56 -2.34
C THR A 43 -9.29 15.36 -1.26
N VAL A 44 -8.83 16.58 -0.96
CA VAL A 44 -9.48 17.50 -0.04
C VAL A 44 -10.22 18.57 -0.84
N GLU A 45 -11.50 18.78 -0.53
CA GLU A 45 -12.33 19.83 -1.10
C GLU A 45 -13.00 20.65 0.02
N ALA A 46 -13.37 21.89 -0.26
CA ALA A 46 -13.96 22.74 0.75
C ALA A 46 -14.93 23.73 0.13
N THR A 47 -15.96 24.08 0.89
CA THR A 47 -16.98 25.08 0.52
C THR A 47 -17.00 26.19 1.55
N ALA A 48 -16.91 27.46 1.10
CA ALA A 48 -17.04 28.60 1.98
C ALA A 48 -18.47 28.79 2.49
N ALA A 49 -18.62 29.27 3.72
CA ALA A 49 -19.92 29.64 4.29
C ALA A 49 -20.49 30.93 3.68
N ASP A 50 -19.62 31.81 3.20
CA ASP A 50 -20.01 33.03 2.50
C ASP A 50 -19.76 32.88 1.00
N ALA A 51 -20.80 33.11 0.18
CA ALA A 51 -20.70 32.99 -1.28
C ALA A 51 -19.74 34.02 -1.93
N LYS A 52 -19.34 35.06 -1.21
CA LYS A 52 -18.37 36.08 -1.66
C LYS A 52 -16.94 35.77 -1.22
N ALA A 53 -16.74 34.79 -0.32
CA ALA A 53 -15.42 34.34 0.04
C ALA A 53 -14.81 33.46 -1.04
N THR A 54 -13.49 33.46 -1.16
CA THR A 54 -12.72 32.58 -2.05
C THR A 54 -12.08 31.48 -1.25
N VAL A 55 -11.98 30.27 -1.86
CA VAL A 55 -11.33 29.11 -1.26
C VAL A 55 -10.17 28.69 -2.15
N GLN A 56 -9.00 28.50 -1.55
CA GLN A 56 -7.83 27.87 -2.18
C GLN A 56 -7.49 26.61 -1.43
N VAL A 57 -7.26 25.52 -2.16
CA VAL A 57 -6.87 24.22 -1.59
C VAL A 57 -5.51 23.83 -2.14
N GLU A 58 -4.55 23.67 -1.24
CA GLU A 58 -3.28 23.00 -1.49
C GLU A 58 -3.42 21.53 -1.03
N GLN A 59 -3.34 20.59 -1.97
CA GLN A 59 -3.53 19.18 -1.67
C GLN A 59 -2.34 18.61 -0.87
N ALA A 60 -2.60 17.56 -0.11
CA ALA A 60 -1.55 16.81 0.56
C ALA A 60 -0.60 16.19 -0.47
N SER A 61 0.70 16.25 -0.18
CA SER A 61 1.76 15.67 -0.98
C SER A 61 2.92 15.22 -0.08
N ALA A 62 3.87 14.46 -0.63
CA ALA A 62 5.08 14.09 0.10
C ALA A 62 5.93 15.34 0.47
N GLU A 63 5.89 16.38 -0.37
CA GLU A 63 6.66 17.62 -0.18
C GLU A 63 6.16 18.45 1.00
N ASN A 64 4.85 18.37 1.32
CA ASN A 64 4.26 19.06 2.47
C ASN A 64 3.93 18.09 3.64
N ASN A 65 4.60 16.94 3.69
CA ASN A 65 4.46 15.92 4.74
C ASN A 65 3.01 15.42 4.91
N GLY A 66 2.28 15.32 3.81
CA GLY A 66 0.90 14.82 3.81
C GLY A 66 -0.10 15.77 4.46
N VAL A 67 0.14 17.08 4.39
CA VAL A 67 -0.77 18.11 4.92
C VAL A 67 -1.49 18.81 3.77
N ALA A 68 -2.82 18.69 3.72
CA ALA A 68 -3.63 19.55 2.86
C ALA A 68 -3.96 20.84 3.60
N THR A 69 -3.87 21.98 2.90
CA THR A 69 -4.12 23.31 3.44
C THR A 69 -5.23 23.98 2.67
N VAL A 70 -6.26 24.45 3.37
CA VAL A 70 -7.39 25.20 2.81
C VAL A 70 -7.35 26.61 3.35
N THR A 71 -7.23 27.60 2.47
CA THR A 71 -7.28 29.03 2.82
C THR A 71 -8.58 29.63 2.32
N VAL A 72 -9.36 30.17 3.22
CA VAL A 72 -10.58 30.90 2.92
C VAL A 72 -10.31 32.41 3.09
N THR A 73 -10.61 33.21 2.08
CA THR A 73 -10.43 34.64 2.12
C THR A 73 -11.80 35.33 1.94
N ALA A 74 -12.25 36.08 2.94
CA ALA A 74 -13.48 36.86 2.93
C ALA A 74 -13.39 38.10 2.03
N GLU A 75 -14.53 38.73 1.75
CA GLU A 75 -14.66 39.94 0.88
C GLU A 75 -13.82 41.14 1.39
N ASP A 76 -13.62 41.26 2.70
CA ASP A 76 -12.81 42.31 3.32
C ASP A 76 -11.30 41.98 3.39
N GLY A 77 -10.89 40.79 2.92
CA GLY A 77 -9.52 40.30 2.97
C GLY A 77 -9.18 39.50 4.23
N THR A 78 -10.12 39.35 5.17
CA THR A 78 -9.92 38.45 6.32
C THR A 78 -9.70 37.03 5.83
N ALA A 79 -8.62 36.38 6.30
CA ALA A 79 -8.30 35.01 5.91
C ALA A 79 -8.33 34.03 7.10
N LYS A 80 -8.79 32.81 6.85
CA LYS A 80 -8.76 31.68 7.81
C LYS A 80 -8.23 30.45 7.13
N THR A 81 -7.34 29.74 7.81
CA THR A 81 -6.69 28.54 7.26
C THR A 81 -7.10 27.29 8.03
N TYR A 82 -7.47 26.26 7.29
CA TYR A 82 -7.79 24.93 7.79
C TYR A 82 -6.76 23.93 7.27
N THR A 83 -6.44 22.91 8.04
CA THR A 83 -5.51 21.83 7.63
C THR A 83 -6.10 20.46 7.87
N VAL A 84 -5.81 19.54 6.94
CA VAL A 84 -6.06 18.10 7.10
C VAL A 84 -4.70 17.39 7.00
N THR A 85 -4.29 16.73 8.07
CA THR A 85 -2.99 16.04 8.14
C THR A 85 -3.18 14.54 7.98
N PHE A 86 -2.61 13.96 6.92
CA PHE A 86 -2.62 12.51 6.64
C PHE A 86 -1.35 11.81 7.10
N GLY A 87 -0.22 12.53 7.18
CA GLY A 87 1.09 11.95 7.42
C GLY A 87 1.74 11.36 6.15
N GLU A 88 2.72 10.47 6.34
CA GLU A 88 3.44 9.87 5.22
C GLU A 88 2.67 8.73 4.57
N LEU A 89 2.81 8.58 3.24
CA LEU A 89 2.25 7.43 2.50
C LEU A 89 2.99 6.14 2.86
N PRO A 90 2.25 5.04 3.10
CA PRO A 90 2.87 3.73 3.28
C PRO A 90 3.63 3.30 2.02
N GLN A 91 4.77 2.64 2.22
CA GLN A 91 5.57 2.08 1.14
C GLN A 91 5.61 0.56 1.25
N LEU A 92 5.54 -0.14 0.11
CA LEU A 92 5.84 -1.57 0.07
C LEU A 92 7.33 -1.75 0.43
N ALA A 93 7.60 -2.32 1.61
CA ALA A 93 8.94 -2.41 2.18
C ALA A 93 9.55 -3.80 2.05
N GLU A 94 8.74 -4.84 2.27
CA GLU A 94 9.22 -6.22 2.36
C GLU A 94 8.20 -7.21 1.78
N LEU A 95 8.69 -8.40 1.45
CA LEU A 95 7.86 -9.58 1.20
C LEU A 95 8.12 -10.61 2.30
N ALA A 96 7.07 -11.05 2.97
CA ALA A 96 7.14 -12.21 3.86
C ALA A 96 6.75 -13.46 3.08
N VAL A 97 7.58 -14.49 3.18
CA VAL A 97 7.43 -15.76 2.45
C VAL A 97 7.19 -16.89 3.45
N GLU A 98 6.09 -17.61 3.28
CA GLU A 98 5.79 -18.85 4.00
C GLU A 98 5.75 -20.00 2.99
N VAL A 99 6.74 -20.87 3.03
CA VAL A 99 6.86 -22.03 2.14
C VAL A 99 6.01 -23.15 2.70
N THR A 100 5.00 -23.60 1.93
CA THR A 100 4.11 -24.71 2.33
C THR A 100 4.55 -26.05 1.75
N LYS A 101 5.35 -26.01 0.66
CA LYS A 101 6.02 -27.18 0.07
C LYS A 101 7.47 -26.82 -0.27
N ASP A 102 8.41 -27.42 0.40
CA ASP A 102 9.86 -27.16 0.29
C ASP A 102 10.63 -28.29 -0.42
N SER A 103 9.95 -29.37 -0.80
CA SER A 103 10.57 -30.54 -1.44
C SER A 103 9.87 -30.91 -2.74
N TYR A 104 10.65 -31.09 -3.78
CA TYR A 104 10.25 -31.47 -5.13
C TYR A 104 11.07 -32.69 -5.61
N GLN A 105 10.58 -33.40 -6.61
CA GLN A 105 11.35 -34.46 -7.29
C GLN A 105 11.95 -33.93 -8.59
N VAL A 106 12.98 -34.59 -9.08
CA VAL A 106 13.51 -34.35 -10.44
C VAL A 106 12.38 -34.46 -11.46
N GLY A 107 12.18 -33.39 -12.26
CA GLY A 107 11.12 -33.27 -13.26
C GLY A 107 9.84 -32.60 -12.77
N ASP A 108 9.68 -32.31 -11.48
CA ASP A 108 8.54 -31.56 -10.96
C ASP A 108 8.52 -30.15 -11.49
N LYS A 109 7.33 -29.55 -11.51
CA LYS A 109 7.13 -28.12 -11.80
C LYS A 109 6.89 -27.35 -10.51
N PHE A 110 7.44 -26.15 -10.43
CA PHE A 110 7.12 -25.20 -9.38
C PHE A 110 5.67 -24.75 -9.49
N ASN A 111 4.98 -24.67 -8.35
CA ASN A 111 3.64 -24.12 -8.28
C ASN A 111 3.63 -22.93 -7.30
N ALA A 112 3.23 -21.75 -7.75
CA ALA A 112 3.13 -20.55 -6.93
C ALA A 112 2.20 -20.73 -5.71
N ALA A 113 1.21 -21.62 -5.79
CA ALA A 113 0.30 -21.94 -4.67
C ALA A 113 0.99 -22.72 -3.52
N ASP A 114 2.20 -23.27 -3.76
CA ASP A 114 3.01 -23.92 -2.73
C ASP A 114 3.74 -22.91 -1.81
N VAL A 115 3.55 -21.60 -2.07
CA VAL A 115 4.19 -20.52 -1.32
C VAL A 115 3.16 -19.43 -1.05
N LYS A 116 3.02 -19.01 0.21
CA LYS A 116 2.26 -17.83 0.56
C LYS A 116 3.20 -16.64 0.64
N VAL A 117 2.89 -15.60 -0.11
CA VAL A 117 3.65 -14.36 -0.13
C VAL A 117 2.78 -13.22 0.39
N SER A 118 3.26 -12.50 1.38
CA SER A 118 2.58 -11.32 1.91
C SER A 118 3.40 -10.06 1.64
N ALA A 119 2.77 -9.05 1.09
CA ALA A 119 3.29 -7.70 0.96
C ALA A 119 3.22 -7.00 2.31
N ILE A 120 4.32 -6.41 2.77
CA ILE A 120 4.40 -5.65 4.01
C ILE A 120 4.62 -4.19 3.67
N TYR A 121 3.64 -3.37 4.05
CA TYR A 121 3.68 -1.92 3.88
C TYR A 121 4.10 -1.26 5.19
N LYS A 122 4.92 -0.22 5.10
CA LYS A 122 5.47 0.50 6.25
C LYS A 122 5.45 2.02 6.03
N VAL A 123 5.37 2.74 7.14
CA VAL A 123 5.75 4.15 7.25
C VAL A 123 6.96 4.21 8.18
N GLY A 124 8.11 4.59 7.67
CA GLY A 124 9.37 4.39 8.37
C GLY A 124 9.59 2.92 8.73
N ASP A 125 9.81 2.62 10.02
CA ASP A 125 9.97 1.24 10.50
C ASP A 125 8.67 0.59 10.97
N THR A 126 7.54 1.31 10.90
CA THR A 126 6.25 0.83 11.42
C THR A 126 5.46 0.13 10.32
N GLU A 127 5.12 -1.15 10.54
CA GLU A 127 4.20 -1.90 9.67
C GLU A 127 2.79 -1.29 9.74
N THR A 128 2.24 -0.90 8.59
CA THR A 128 0.90 -0.34 8.45
C THR A 128 -0.10 -1.36 7.94
N LEU A 129 0.37 -2.30 7.11
CA LEU A 129 -0.45 -3.37 6.55
C LEU A 129 0.42 -4.57 6.17
N ARG A 130 -0.10 -5.77 6.42
CA ARG A 130 0.37 -7.04 5.86
C ARG A 130 -0.75 -7.63 5.01
N LYS A 131 -0.52 -7.78 3.71
CA LYS A 131 -1.52 -8.22 2.73
C LYS A 131 -1.04 -9.47 2.00
N LEU A 132 -1.80 -10.56 2.12
CA LEU A 132 -1.54 -11.77 1.34
C LEU A 132 -1.73 -11.45 -0.14
N ILE A 133 -0.75 -11.82 -0.97
CA ILE A 133 -0.80 -11.66 -2.42
C ILE A 133 -1.44 -12.91 -3.01
N ASP A 134 -2.39 -12.71 -3.94
CA ASP A 134 -2.95 -13.82 -4.72
C ASP A 134 -1.85 -14.45 -5.57
N PRO A 135 -1.66 -15.79 -5.54
CA PRO A 135 -0.62 -16.46 -6.33
C PRO A 135 -0.79 -16.29 -7.85
N THR A 136 -1.96 -15.83 -8.30
CA THR A 136 -2.27 -15.53 -9.71
C THR A 136 -2.07 -14.05 -10.07
N ASP A 137 -1.66 -13.20 -9.11
CA ASP A 137 -1.39 -11.77 -9.36
C ASP A 137 -0.27 -11.62 -10.40
N GLY A 138 -0.52 -10.87 -11.46
CA GLY A 138 0.42 -10.69 -12.58
C GLY A 138 1.73 -9.97 -12.23
N ASP A 139 1.76 -9.23 -11.10
CA ASP A 139 2.96 -8.57 -10.58
C ASP A 139 3.83 -9.53 -9.74
N LEU A 140 3.26 -10.66 -9.27
CA LEU A 140 3.98 -11.67 -8.50
C LEU A 140 4.74 -12.61 -9.44
N LYS A 141 6.06 -12.70 -9.27
CA LYS A 141 6.93 -13.53 -10.11
C LYS A 141 7.87 -14.36 -9.28
N PHE A 142 8.10 -15.60 -9.74
CA PHE A 142 9.07 -16.51 -9.15
C PHE A 142 10.12 -16.90 -10.20
N THR A 143 11.38 -16.90 -9.80
CA THR A 143 12.52 -17.29 -10.64
C THR A 143 13.50 -18.16 -9.85
N GLY A 144 14.36 -18.89 -10.56
CA GLY A 144 15.42 -19.71 -9.94
C GLY A 144 15.05 -21.17 -9.67
N PHE A 145 13.80 -21.60 -9.96
CA PHE A 145 13.45 -23.01 -9.86
C PHE A 145 13.97 -23.80 -11.06
N ASP A 146 14.70 -24.87 -10.79
CA ASP A 146 15.14 -25.84 -11.76
C ASP A 146 15.12 -27.23 -11.10
N SER A 147 14.37 -28.13 -11.67
CA SER A 147 14.24 -29.54 -11.21
C SER A 147 14.95 -30.56 -12.08
N ALA A 148 15.81 -30.13 -13.02
CA ALA A 148 16.52 -31.04 -13.91
C ALA A 148 17.47 -31.97 -13.15
N THR A 149 18.01 -31.55 -12.01
CA THR A 149 18.93 -32.31 -11.16
C THR A 149 18.59 -32.15 -9.69
N ALA A 150 18.94 -33.17 -8.87
CA ALA A 150 18.79 -33.07 -7.42
C ALA A 150 19.70 -31.98 -6.82
N GLY A 151 19.28 -31.36 -5.74
CA GLY A 151 20.01 -30.33 -5.00
C GLY A 151 19.12 -29.21 -4.49
N THR A 152 19.70 -28.31 -3.73
CA THR A 152 19.01 -27.13 -3.22
C THR A 152 18.87 -26.07 -4.33
N ARG A 153 17.75 -25.39 -4.38
CA ARG A 153 17.46 -24.28 -5.29
C ARG A 153 17.03 -23.07 -4.51
N THR A 154 17.64 -21.93 -4.80
CA THR A 154 17.23 -20.64 -4.28
C THR A 154 16.20 -20.04 -5.23
N ILE A 155 15.01 -19.82 -4.73
CA ILE A 155 13.91 -19.17 -5.45
C ILE A 155 13.89 -17.70 -5.09
N THR A 156 13.83 -16.85 -6.09
CA THR A 156 13.56 -15.42 -5.89
C THR A 156 12.10 -15.13 -6.21
N VAL A 157 11.38 -14.56 -5.26
CA VAL A 157 10.06 -13.98 -5.46
C VAL A 157 10.18 -12.48 -5.60
N SER A 158 9.47 -11.91 -6.57
CA SER A 158 9.44 -10.47 -6.86
C SER A 158 8.00 -9.98 -6.91
N TYR A 159 7.73 -8.84 -6.31
CA TYR A 159 6.44 -8.15 -6.38
C TYR A 159 6.66 -6.65 -6.37
N ARG A 160 6.22 -5.95 -7.43
CA ARG A 160 6.31 -4.48 -7.56
C ARG A 160 7.68 -3.90 -7.20
N GLY A 161 8.77 -4.58 -7.62
CA GLY A 161 10.15 -4.13 -7.38
C GLY A 161 10.77 -4.55 -6.05
N VAL A 162 10.01 -5.16 -5.14
CA VAL A 162 10.53 -5.74 -3.89
C VAL A 162 10.75 -7.24 -4.09
N ASN A 163 11.88 -7.75 -3.57
CA ASN A 163 12.28 -9.14 -3.73
C ASN A 163 12.48 -9.80 -2.36
N ALA A 164 12.22 -11.12 -2.33
CA ALA A 164 12.63 -12.00 -1.23
C ALA A 164 13.14 -13.32 -1.81
N THR A 165 13.87 -14.09 -1.02
CA THR A 165 14.40 -15.39 -1.44
C THR A 165 14.04 -16.47 -0.42
N PHE A 166 13.88 -17.68 -0.90
CA PHE A 166 13.72 -18.88 -0.09
C PHE A 166 14.34 -20.08 -0.79
N GLU A 167 14.55 -21.16 -0.06
CA GLU A 167 15.15 -22.37 -0.61
C GLU A 167 14.14 -23.51 -0.66
N VAL A 168 14.29 -24.35 -1.69
CA VAL A 168 13.60 -25.62 -1.83
C VAL A 168 14.61 -26.70 -2.20
N THR A 169 14.29 -27.96 -1.88
CA THR A 169 15.14 -29.11 -2.20
C THR A 169 14.53 -29.93 -3.33
N VAL A 170 15.32 -30.23 -4.34
CA VAL A 170 14.97 -31.19 -5.39
C VAL A 170 15.65 -32.53 -5.06
N THR A 171 14.86 -33.58 -4.90
CA THR A 171 15.34 -34.96 -4.62
C THR A 171 15.35 -35.79 -5.88
N ALA A 172 16.30 -36.74 -5.98
CA ALA A 172 16.29 -37.72 -7.05
C ALA A 172 15.05 -38.61 -6.95
N THR A 173 14.47 -38.95 -8.08
CA THR A 173 13.40 -39.95 -8.11
C THR A 173 13.99 -41.31 -7.69
N GLU A 174 13.48 -41.92 -6.63
CA GLU A 174 13.88 -43.31 -6.26
C GLU A 174 13.46 -44.24 -7.37
N VAL A 175 14.43 -44.85 -8.05
CA VAL A 175 14.19 -45.97 -8.92
C VAL A 175 14.05 -47.20 -8.00
N THR A 176 12.82 -47.61 -7.69
CA THR A 176 12.58 -48.90 -7.03
C THR A 176 13.07 -49.98 -7.97
N PRO A 177 14.08 -50.79 -7.57
CA PRO A 177 14.47 -51.95 -8.41
C PRO A 177 13.27 -52.87 -8.54
N GLY A 178 12.87 -53.16 -9.77
CA GLY A 178 11.80 -54.11 -10.03
C GLY A 178 12.14 -55.47 -9.37
N PRO A 179 11.14 -56.25 -8.86
CA PRO A 179 11.38 -57.59 -8.34
C PRO A 179 11.72 -58.51 -9.50
N GLY A 180 12.99 -58.92 -9.63
CA GLY A 180 13.33 -59.97 -10.54
C GLY A 180 14.55 -59.75 -11.41
N GLU A 181 15.73 -59.95 -10.82
CA GLU A 181 16.81 -60.65 -11.51
C GLU A 181 17.58 -61.47 -10.48
N GLN A 182 17.03 -62.65 -10.17
CA GLN A 182 17.86 -63.71 -9.64
C GLN A 182 18.67 -64.25 -10.81
N LYS A 183 19.96 -64.04 -10.74
CA LYS A 183 20.95 -64.70 -11.63
C LYS A 183 21.13 -66.15 -11.18
N PRO A 184 21.22 -67.10 -12.10
CA PRO A 184 21.40 -68.51 -11.84
C PRO A 184 22.74 -68.87 -11.18
#